data_a177b9c719a4f814c98efb5694e38fee
#
_entry.id   a177b9c719a4f814c98efb5694e38fee
#
_cell.length_a   1.000
_cell.length_b   1.000
_cell.length_c   1.000
_cell.angle_alpha   90.00
_cell.angle_beta   90.00
_cell.angle_gamma   90.00
#
_symmetry.space_group_name_H-M   'P 1'
#
loop_
_entity.id
_entity.type
_entity.pdbx_description
1 polymer ?
#
loop_
_entity_poly.entity_id
_entity_poly.type
_entity_poly.pdbx_seq_one_letter_code
_entity_poly.pdbx_strand_id
1 'polypeptide(L)'
;MKKKPLHRISSLLAATVLGLFLLTGCAGKSAEAVQAQEDADTIQVYLWSNSLYEKYAPYVQAQLPDVNIEFIVGNNDLDFYKFLQENGGLPDIITCCRFSLHDAAPLKDSLMDLSTTNEAGAVYNTYLNSFKNEDGSVNWLPVCADAHGFVVNRGLFEEYGIPLPTDYASFAAACKAFDEAGIRGFTADYLYDYTCMETLQGLSAAELKTTAGRKWRTAYSDPASTARVGLDDTVWPGVFARMEQFIQDTGLTAADLELNYDAVTGLSLIHISE
;
A
#
# COMPACT_ATOMS: atom_id res chain seq x y z
N MET A 1 17.78 -9.29 70.40
CA MET A 1 16.50 -8.62 70.58
C MET A 1 15.74 -8.67 69.25
N LYS A 2 14.47 -8.99 69.32
CA LYS A 2 13.63 -9.62 68.29
C LYS A 2 13.37 -8.76 67.06
N LYS A 3 13.71 -9.25 65.86
CA LYS A 3 13.22 -8.82 64.54
C LYS A 3 11.78 -9.29 64.35
N LYS A 4 10.86 -8.40 64.00
CA LYS A 4 9.53 -8.74 63.47
C LYS A 4 9.48 -8.56 61.97
N PRO A 5 8.79 -9.41 61.20
CA PRO A 5 8.82 -9.39 59.75
C PRO A 5 7.77 -8.41 59.18
N LEU A 6 8.22 -7.67 58.17
CA LEU A 6 7.37 -6.81 57.34
C LEU A 6 7.00 -7.63 56.10
N HIS A 7 5.95 -8.43 56.15
CA HIS A 7 5.30 -8.99 54.98
C HIS A 7 3.81 -8.97 55.25
N ARG A 8 3.11 -8.11 54.51
CA ARG A 8 1.66 -8.18 54.16
C ARG A 8 1.05 -6.76 54.03
N ILE A 9 1.49 -5.99 53.07
CA ILE A 9 0.69 -4.87 52.50
C ILE A 9 1.17 -4.65 51.08
N SER A 10 0.94 -5.58 50.20
CA SER A 10 1.17 -5.36 48.71
C SER A 10 0.15 -6.09 47.83
N SER A 11 -0.92 -6.58 48.42
CA SER A 11 -1.91 -7.33 47.59
C SER A 11 -3.32 -6.69 47.61
N LEU A 12 -3.45 -5.42 47.98
CA LEU A 12 -4.74 -4.72 48.00
C LEU A 12 -4.79 -3.43 47.16
N LEU A 13 -3.75 -3.12 46.40
CA LEU A 13 -3.75 -1.90 45.54
C LEU A 13 -3.86 -2.25 44.04
N ALA A 14 -3.86 -3.52 43.65
CA ALA A 14 -4.02 -3.96 42.24
C ALA A 14 -5.47 -4.18 41.80
N ALA A 15 -6.44 -4.11 42.72
CA ALA A 15 -7.85 -4.42 42.40
C ALA A 15 -8.74 -3.17 42.24
N THR A 16 -8.22 -1.95 42.35
CA THR A 16 -9.02 -0.71 42.37
C THR A 16 -8.79 0.21 41.15
N VAL A 17 -7.93 -0.17 40.22
CA VAL A 17 -7.73 0.63 38.97
C VAL A 17 -8.52 0.05 37.78
N LEU A 18 -9.11 -1.12 37.91
CA LEU A 18 -9.88 -1.77 36.82
C LEU A 18 -11.39 -1.41 36.83
N GLY A 19 -11.83 -0.49 37.65
CA GLY A 19 -13.24 -0.18 37.89
C GLY A 19 -13.75 1.18 37.39
N LEU A 20 -12.95 2.01 36.70
CA LEU A 20 -13.35 3.39 36.40
C LEU A 20 -13.30 3.81 34.93
N PHE A 21 -13.36 2.87 33.98
CA PHE A 21 -13.49 3.19 32.56
C PHE A 21 -14.78 2.65 31.91
N LEU A 22 -15.85 2.62 32.66
CA LEU A 22 -17.17 2.38 32.09
C LEU A 22 -18.04 3.60 32.42
N LEU A 23 -18.05 4.63 31.59
CA LEU A 23 -19.14 5.61 31.37
C LEU A 23 -18.59 6.89 30.72
N THR A 24 -18.32 6.87 29.42
CA THR A 24 -18.67 8.00 28.53
C THR A 24 -18.72 7.44 27.12
N GLY A 25 -19.94 7.26 26.63
CA GLY A 25 -20.18 6.91 25.23
C GLY A 25 -19.97 8.10 24.32
N CYS A 26 -19.35 7.85 23.16
CA CYS A 26 -19.75 8.39 21.86
C CYS A 26 -18.90 7.75 20.77
N ALA A 27 -19.57 6.98 19.93
CA ALA A 27 -19.31 6.70 18.52
C ALA A 27 -17.87 6.85 18.00
N GLY A 28 -17.12 5.78 18.05
CA GLY A 28 -15.95 5.51 17.24
C GLY A 28 -15.68 4.02 17.44
N LYS A 29 -15.71 3.22 16.37
CA LYS A 29 -15.35 1.81 16.47
C LYS A 29 -13.94 1.73 17.04
N SER A 30 -13.84 1.54 18.35
CA SER A 30 -12.59 1.20 19.02
C SER A 30 -12.13 -0.15 18.48
N ALA A 31 -10.91 -0.20 17.98
CA ALA A 31 -10.22 -1.46 17.80
C ALA A 31 -10.26 -2.18 19.16
N GLU A 32 -11.00 -3.27 19.24
CA GLU A 32 -10.94 -4.18 20.37
C GLU A 32 -9.48 -4.68 20.42
N ALA A 33 -8.83 -4.47 21.54
CA ALA A 33 -7.51 -5.00 21.79
C ALA A 33 -7.60 -6.52 21.63
N VAL A 34 -6.94 -7.06 20.63
CA VAL A 34 -6.78 -8.49 20.42
C VAL A 34 -6.01 -9.01 21.62
N GLN A 35 -6.69 -9.59 22.60
CA GLN A 35 -6.03 -10.41 23.62
C GLN A 35 -5.62 -11.70 22.92
N ALA A 36 -4.32 -11.87 22.68
CA ALA A 36 -3.76 -13.13 22.26
C ALA A 36 -4.06 -14.18 23.35
N GLN A 37 -5.08 -14.99 23.11
CA GLN A 37 -5.30 -16.20 23.85
C GLN A 37 -4.44 -17.25 23.13
N GLU A 38 -3.37 -17.69 23.78
CA GLU A 38 -2.54 -18.80 23.31
C GLU A 38 -3.38 -20.09 23.26
N ASP A 39 -4.09 -20.28 22.18
CA ASP A 39 -4.51 -21.61 21.76
C ASP A 39 -3.39 -22.13 20.85
N ALA A 40 -2.56 -23.02 21.38
CA ALA A 40 -1.32 -23.48 20.75
C ALA A 40 -1.51 -24.16 19.38
N ASP A 41 -2.76 -24.32 18.93
CA ASP A 41 -3.16 -24.98 17.69
C ASP A 41 -3.83 -24.05 16.67
N THR A 42 -3.92 -22.75 16.95
CA THR A 42 -4.58 -21.78 16.04
C THR A 42 -3.54 -20.89 15.38
N ILE A 43 -3.54 -20.83 14.04
CA ILE A 43 -2.69 -19.90 13.27
C ILE A 43 -3.46 -18.59 13.07
N GLN A 44 -2.91 -17.50 13.58
CA GLN A 44 -3.46 -16.17 13.39
C GLN A 44 -2.93 -15.53 12.11
N VAL A 45 -3.84 -15.15 11.20
CA VAL A 45 -3.52 -14.52 9.92
C VAL A 45 -4.11 -13.13 9.87
N TYR A 46 -3.26 -12.12 9.89
CA TYR A 46 -3.67 -10.73 9.74
C TYR A 46 -3.77 -10.32 8.27
N LEU A 47 -4.94 -9.88 7.88
CA LEU A 47 -5.25 -9.38 6.54
C LEU A 47 -5.47 -7.87 6.58
N TRP A 48 -4.72 -7.13 5.77
CA TRP A 48 -4.75 -5.67 5.77
C TRP A 48 -6.06 -5.06 5.23
N SER A 49 -6.93 -5.85 4.59
CA SER A 49 -8.21 -5.36 4.11
C SER A 49 -9.31 -6.40 4.13
N ASN A 50 -10.56 -5.93 4.24
CA ASN A 50 -11.74 -6.79 4.14
C ASN A 50 -11.86 -7.46 2.76
N SER A 51 -11.42 -6.79 1.69
CA SER A 51 -11.42 -7.36 0.34
C SER A 51 -10.50 -8.58 0.21
N LEU A 52 -9.35 -8.59 0.93
CA LEU A 52 -8.51 -9.78 1.03
C LEU A 52 -9.20 -10.89 1.80
N TYR A 53 -9.83 -10.56 2.93
CA TYR A 53 -10.57 -11.54 3.72
C TYR A 53 -11.64 -12.24 2.89
N GLU A 54 -12.50 -11.49 2.21
CA GLU A 54 -13.58 -12.04 1.39
C GLU A 54 -13.09 -12.96 0.27
N LYS A 55 -11.94 -12.66 -0.31
CA LYS A 55 -11.37 -13.42 -1.43
C LYS A 55 -10.51 -14.60 -0.98
N TYR A 56 -9.65 -14.42 0.00
CA TYR A 56 -8.61 -15.39 0.33
C TYR A 56 -9.00 -16.31 1.48
N ALA A 57 -9.72 -15.83 2.51
CA ALA A 57 -10.02 -16.65 3.67
C ALA A 57 -10.82 -17.92 3.31
N PRO A 58 -11.89 -17.86 2.49
CA PRO A 58 -12.63 -19.06 2.09
C PRO A 58 -11.76 -20.04 1.28
N TYR A 59 -10.88 -19.51 0.42
CA TYR A 59 -9.99 -20.33 -0.38
C TYR A 59 -8.94 -21.06 0.48
N VAL A 60 -8.28 -20.33 1.37
CA VAL A 60 -7.27 -20.90 2.29
C VAL A 60 -7.90 -21.95 3.19
N GLN A 61 -9.07 -21.66 3.78
CA GLN A 61 -9.79 -22.61 4.64
C GLN A 61 -10.17 -23.88 3.90
N ALA A 62 -10.56 -23.77 2.62
CA ALA A 62 -10.88 -24.94 1.79
C ALA A 62 -9.65 -25.79 1.43
N GLN A 63 -8.46 -25.19 1.31
CA GLN A 63 -7.21 -25.91 1.06
C GLN A 63 -6.61 -26.55 2.31
N LEU A 64 -6.91 -25.98 3.49
CA LEU A 64 -6.37 -26.39 4.78
C LEU A 64 -7.50 -26.68 5.79
N PRO A 65 -8.38 -27.66 5.49
CA PRO A 65 -9.58 -27.90 6.32
C PRO A 65 -9.30 -28.37 7.74
N ASP A 66 -8.12 -28.98 7.95
CA ASP A 66 -7.70 -29.54 9.24
C ASP A 66 -6.85 -28.55 10.06
N VAL A 67 -6.62 -27.34 9.54
CA VAL A 67 -5.85 -26.29 10.22
C VAL A 67 -6.83 -25.27 10.80
N ASN A 68 -6.70 -25.01 12.09
CA ASN A 68 -7.48 -23.95 12.72
C ASN A 68 -6.83 -22.60 12.41
N ILE A 69 -7.52 -21.76 11.61
CA ILE A 69 -7.01 -20.46 11.19
C ILE A 69 -7.98 -19.38 11.66
N GLU A 70 -7.46 -18.43 12.41
CA GLU A 70 -8.16 -17.22 12.80
C GLU A 70 -7.71 -16.06 11.89
N PHE A 71 -8.66 -15.51 11.13
CA PHE A 71 -8.42 -14.35 10.29
C PHE A 71 -8.76 -13.06 11.01
N ILE A 72 -7.79 -12.18 11.14
CA ILE A 72 -7.93 -10.85 11.74
C ILE A 72 -7.89 -9.82 10.61
N VAL A 73 -8.94 -9.01 10.47
CA VAL A 73 -9.00 -7.96 9.44
C VAL A 73 -8.69 -6.60 10.07
N GLY A 74 -7.77 -5.88 9.48
CA GLY A 74 -7.36 -4.56 9.94
C GLY A 74 -7.04 -3.59 8.80
N ASN A 75 -5.91 -2.90 8.90
CA ASN A 75 -5.42 -1.97 7.91
C ASN A 75 -3.95 -2.30 7.55
N ASN A 76 -3.37 -1.61 6.58
CA ASN A 76 -1.97 -1.78 6.18
C ASN A 76 -1.02 -0.73 6.78
N ASP A 77 -1.38 -0.14 7.89
CA ASP A 77 -0.55 0.84 8.59
C ASP A 77 0.60 0.14 9.32
N LEU A 78 1.85 0.44 8.92
CA LEU A 78 3.04 -0.12 9.56
C LEU A 78 3.20 0.32 11.02
N ASP A 79 2.72 1.47 11.40
CA ASP A 79 2.73 1.89 12.79
C ASP A 79 1.79 1.05 13.65
N PHE A 80 0.72 0.53 13.05
CA PHE A 80 -0.14 -0.45 13.71
C PHE A 80 0.59 -1.78 13.96
N TYR A 81 1.37 -2.28 13.02
CA TYR A 81 2.18 -3.49 13.25
C TYR A 81 3.24 -3.28 14.34
N LYS A 82 3.89 -2.13 14.37
CA LYS A 82 4.80 -1.76 15.48
C LYS A 82 4.07 -1.74 16.81
N PHE A 83 2.88 -1.15 16.84
CA PHE A 83 2.03 -1.14 18.03
C PHE A 83 1.69 -2.56 18.51
N LEU A 84 1.32 -3.48 17.60
CA LEU A 84 1.07 -4.88 17.94
C LEU A 84 2.33 -5.55 18.51
N GLN A 85 3.48 -5.35 17.88
CA GLN A 85 4.77 -5.89 18.34
C GLN A 85 5.10 -5.44 19.77
N GLU A 86 4.84 -4.20 20.10
CA GLU A 86 5.12 -3.62 21.42
C GLU A 86 4.12 -4.04 22.51
N ASN A 87 2.89 -4.41 22.14
CA ASN A 87 1.77 -4.61 23.07
C ASN A 87 1.21 -6.02 23.15
N GLY A 88 1.86 -7.01 22.64
CA GLY A 88 1.37 -8.39 22.78
C GLY A 88 1.89 -9.35 21.73
N GLY A 89 2.61 -8.84 20.77
CA GLY A 89 3.19 -9.61 19.67
C GLY A 89 2.41 -9.47 18.37
N LEU A 90 3.07 -9.91 17.29
CA LEU A 90 2.47 -9.97 15.96
C LEU A 90 1.66 -11.27 15.82
N PRO A 91 0.58 -11.29 15.02
CA PRO A 91 0.00 -12.51 14.51
C PRO A 91 1.04 -13.39 13.81
N ASP A 92 0.78 -14.69 13.70
CA ASP A 92 1.74 -15.65 13.09
C ASP A 92 2.05 -15.29 11.64
N ILE A 93 1.05 -14.84 10.90
CA ILE A 93 1.20 -14.36 9.52
C ILE A 93 0.60 -12.96 9.42
N ILE A 94 1.37 -12.03 8.86
CA ILE A 94 0.89 -10.68 8.59
C ILE A 94 0.98 -10.37 7.11
N THR A 95 0.00 -9.63 6.59
CA THR A 95 -0.01 -9.14 5.21
C THR A 95 0.06 -7.62 5.19
N CYS A 96 0.68 -7.06 4.18
CA CYS A 96 0.80 -5.62 4.01
C CYS A 96 0.66 -5.24 2.53
N CYS A 97 0.23 -4.03 2.28
CA CYS A 97 0.14 -3.45 0.95
C CYS A 97 1.02 -2.20 0.89
N ARG A 98 1.84 -2.09 -0.16
CA ARG A 98 2.57 -0.87 -0.49
C ARG A 98 3.40 -0.30 0.68
N PHE A 99 4.48 -0.97 1.03
CA PHE A 99 5.44 -0.46 2.01
C PHE A 99 6.85 -0.47 1.43
N SER A 100 7.76 0.29 2.05
CA SER A 100 9.19 0.17 1.79
C SER A 100 9.86 -0.71 2.83
N LEU A 101 10.95 -1.39 2.46
CA LEU A 101 11.76 -2.14 3.43
C LEU A 101 12.33 -1.24 4.54
N HIS A 102 12.58 0.03 4.23
CA HIS A 102 13.02 1.01 5.23
C HIS A 102 11.97 1.20 6.32
N ASP A 103 10.70 1.37 5.95
CA ASP A 103 9.62 1.55 6.91
C ASP A 103 9.34 0.26 7.71
N ALA A 104 9.54 -0.91 7.09
CA ALA A 104 9.38 -2.21 7.71
C ALA A 104 10.58 -2.65 8.55
N ALA A 105 11.72 -1.96 8.48
CA ALA A 105 12.95 -2.34 9.18
C ALA A 105 12.77 -2.59 10.69
N PRO A 106 11.96 -1.82 11.44
CA PRO A 106 11.71 -2.09 12.86
C PRO A 106 11.09 -3.45 13.16
N LEU A 107 10.40 -4.06 12.17
CA LEU A 107 9.75 -5.37 12.34
C LEU A 107 10.69 -6.54 12.03
N LYS A 108 11.85 -6.30 11.40
CA LYS A 108 12.74 -7.33 10.88
C LYS A 108 13.07 -8.43 11.88
N ASP A 109 13.42 -8.04 13.09
CA ASP A 109 13.86 -9.00 14.13
C ASP A 109 12.72 -9.86 14.70
N SER A 110 11.46 -9.48 14.43
CA SER A 110 10.26 -10.23 14.82
C SER A 110 9.73 -11.12 13.71
N LEU A 111 10.31 -11.05 12.52
CA LEU A 111 9.85 -11.78 11.35
C LEU A 111 10.87 -12.88 10.97
N MET A 112 10.34 -14.02 10.55
CA MET A 112 11.15 -15.15 10.06
C MET A 112 11.90 -14.77 8.79
N ASP A 113 13.14 -15.25 8.63
CA ASP A 113 13.84 -15.20 7.35
C ASP A 113 13.30 -16.31 6.42
N LEU A 114 12.67 -15.86 5.35
CA LEU A 114 12.04 -16.71 4.33
C LEU A 114 12.97 -17.00 3.14
N SER A 115 14.20 -16.47 3.12
CA SER A 115 15.10 -16.50 1.95
C SER A 115 15.42 -17.90 1.45
N THR A 116 15.32 -18.92 2.31
CA THR A 116 15.63 -20.32 2.00
C THR A 116 14.39 -21.19 1.81
N THR A 117 13.19 -20.60 1.85
CA THR A 117 11.94 -21.36 1.67
C THR A 117 11.68 -21.69 0.20
N ASN A 118 10.89 -22.73 -0.04
CA ASN A 118 10.46 -23.07 -1.41
C ASN A 118 9.64 -21.96 -2.03
N GLU A 119 8.85 -21.25 -1.23
CA GLU A 119 8.00 -20.14 -1.63
C GLU A 119 8.84 -18.97 -2.14
N ALA A 120 9.93 -18.62 -1.45
CA ALA A 120 10.87 -17.62 -1.93
C ALA A 120 11.52 -18.05 -3.25
N GLY A 121 11.86 -19.34 -3.39
CA GLY A 121 12.40 -19.91 -4.62
C GLY A 121 11.44 -19.87 -5.81
N ALA A 122 10.13 -19.81 -5.56
CA ALA A 122 9.09 -19.71 -6.59
C ALA A 122 8.86 -18.27 -7.08
N VAL A 123 9.32 -17.26 -6.34
CA VAL A 123 9.18 -15.85 -6.72
C VAL A 123 10.26 -15.46 -7.73
N TYR A 124 9.88 -14.73 -8.79
CA TYR A 124 10.86 -14.17 -9.72
C TYR A 124 11.87 -13.27 -9.00
N ASN A 125 13.14 -13.46 -9.28
CA ASN A 125 14.24 -12.72 -8.65
C ASN A 125 14.08 -11.20 -8.72
N THR A 126 13.47 -10.67 -9.78
CA THR A 126 13.21 -9.23 -9.93
C THR A 126 12.34 -8.69 -8.79
N TYR A 127 11.31 -9.44 -8.42
CA TYR A 127 10.43 -9.07 -7.30
C TYR A 127 11.06 -9.38 -5.96
N LEU A 128 11.65 -10.58 -5.81
CA LEU A 128 12.28 -11.00 -4.56
C LEU A 128 13.39 -10.03 -4.12
N ASN A 129 14.21 -9.55 -5.07
CA ASN A 129 15.29 -8.61 -4.78
C ASN A 129 14.79 -7.25 -4.24
N SER A 130 13.54 -6.88 -4.49
CA SER A 130 12.94 -5.67 -3.92
C SER A 130 12.62 -5.81 -2.42
N PHE A 131 12.60 -7.06 -1.91
CA PHE A 131 12.31 -7.39 -0.51
C PHE A 131 13.53 -7.96 0.22
N LYS A 132 14.70 -7.95 -0.42
CA LYS A 132 15.93 -8.43 0.19
C LYS A 132 16.57 -7.36 1.07
N ASN A 133 16.82 -7.70 2.32
CA ASN A 133 17.56 -6.87 3.25
C ASN A 133 19.05 -6.81 2.87
N GLU A 134 19.80 -5.88 3.46
CA GLU A 134 21.25 -5.70 3.21
C GLU A 134 22.06 -6.96 3.53
N ASP A 135 21.66 -7.72 4.56
CA ASP A 135 22.28 -8.99 4.94
C ASP A 135 21.88 -10.18 4.06
N GLY A 136 21.00 -9.96 3.09
CA GLY A 136 20.50 -10.99 2.17
C GLY A 136 19.26 -11.73 2.65
N SER A 137 18.80 -11.53 3.88
CA SER A 137 17.56 -12.12 4.40
C SER A 137 16.32 -11.53 3.70
N VAL A 138 15.22 -12.29 3.70
CA VAL A 138 13.93 -11.89 3.13
C VAL A 138 12.85 -12.18 4.15
N ASN A 139 12.18 -11.16 4.66
CA ASN A 139 11.11 -11.31 5.64
C ASN A 139 9.71 -11.14 5.02
N TRP A 140 9.64 -10.65 3.78
CA TRP A 140 8.39 -10.39 3.07
C TRP A 140 8.42 -11.05 1.70
N LEU A 141 7.36 -11.78 1.37
CA LEU A 141 7.19 -12.36 0.04
C LEU A 141 6.05 -11.66 -0.70
N PRO A 142 6.26 -11.23 -1.95
CA PRO A 142 5.19 -10.71 -2.78
C PRO A 142 4.24 -11.85 -3.16
N VAL A 143 2.95 -11.70 -2.88
CA VAL A 143 1.92 -12.68 -3.23
C VAL A 143 1.14 -12.28 -4.47
N CYS A 144 1.16 -11.00 -4.83
CA CYS A 144 0.56 -10.47 -6.05
C CYS A 144 1.32 -9.23 -6.53
N ALA A 145 1.06 -8.81 -7.75
CA ALA A 145 1.54 -7.56 -8.30
C ALA A 145 0.40 -6.83 -8.99
N ASP A 146 0.36 -5.52 -8.84
CA ASP A 146 -0.56 -4.65 -9.55
C ASP A 146 0.14 -4.05 -10.77
N ALA A 147 -0.61 -3.88 -11.84
CA ALA A 147 -0.16 -3.14 -13.02
C ALA A 147 -0.90 -1.80 -13.07
N HIS A 148 -0.12 -0.72 -13.06
CA HIS A 148 -0.65 0.63 -13.23
C HIS A 148 -0.51 1.05 -14.69
N GLY A 149 -1.57 1.64 -15.23
CA GLY A 149 -1.58 2.10 -16.61
C GLY A 149 -2.91 2.77 -16.94
N PHE A 150 -3.05 3.17 -18.20
CA PHE A 150 -4.29 3.73 -18.68
C PHE A 150 -5.23 2.63 -19.17
N VAL A 151 -6.46 2.66 -18.72
CA VAL A 151 -7.55 1.85 -19.26
C VAL A 151 -8.19 2.64 -20.40
N VAL A 152 -8.40 2.02 -21.54
CA VAL A 152 -9.01 2.65 -22.72
C VAL A 152 -10.34 2.00 -23.03
N ASN A 153 -11.36 2.81 -23.29
CA ASN A 153 -12.64 2.34 -23.82
C ASN A 153 -12.52 2.15 -25.35
N ARG A 154 -12.22 0.93 -25.78
CA ARG A 154 -12.04 0.60 -27.19
C ARG A 154 -13.27 0.89 -28.05
N GLY A 155 -14.47 0.74 -27.47
CA GLY A 155 -15.72 1.04 -28.19
C GLY A 155 -15.80 2.51 -28.60
N LEU A 156 -15.45 3.45 -27.71
CA LEU A 156 -15.39 4.88 -28.05
C LEU A 156 -14.34 5.17 -29.12
N PHE A 157 -13.18 4.56 -29.07
CA PHE A 157 -12.16 4.73 -30.11
C PHE A 157 -12.66 4.27 -31.48
N GLU A 158 -13.36 3.15 -31.55
CA GLU A 158 -13.96 2.61 -32.76
C GLU A 158 -15.12 3.48 -33.26
N GLU A 159 -16.01 3.90 -32.38
CA GLU A 159 -17.18 4.74 -32.69
C GLU A 159 -16.78 6.08 -33.31
N TYR A 160 -15.78 6.74 -32.72
CA TYR A 160 -15.31 8.05 -33.18
C TYR A 160 -14.20 7.98 -34.23
N GLY A 161 -13.79 6.76 -34.64
CA GLY A 161 -12.74 6.56 -35.64
C GLY A 161 -11.38 7.10 -35.21
N ILE A 162 -11.12 7.15 -33.88
CA ILE A 162 -9.86 7.62 -33.30
C ILE A 162 -8.93 6.42 -33.16
N PRO A 163 -7.68 6.49 -33.67
CA PRO A 163 -6.73 5.38 -33.52
C PRO A 163 -6.34 5.17 -32.06
N LEU A 164 -6.19 3.89 -31.62
CA LEU A 164 -5.65 3.56 -30.32
C LEU A 164 -4.24 4.11 -30.17
N PRO A 165 -3.89 4.78 -29.05
CA PRO A 165 -2.58 5.35 -28.85
C PRO A 165 -1.51 4.27 -28.67
N THR A 166 -0.33 4.49 -29.25
CA THR A 166 0.83 3.62 -29.15
C THR A 166 2.03 4.30 -28.48
N ASP A 167 1.95 5.61 -28.33
CA ASP A 167 2.95 6.46 -27.67
C ASP A 167 2.27 7.70 -27.05
N TYR A 168 3.06 8.52 -26.36
CA TYR A 168 2.53 9.72 -25.71
C TYR A 168 1.93 10.73 -26.71
N ALA A 169 2.53 10.91 -27.89
CA ALA A 169 2.04 11.88 -28.87
C ALA A 169 0.67 11.47 -29.43
N SER A 170 0.49 10.18 -29.74
CA SER A 170 -0.80 9.64 -30.18
C SER A 170 -1.83 9.63 -29.04
N PHE A 171 -1.40 9.45 -27.79
CA PHE A 171 -2.28 9.59 -26.63
C PHE A 171 -2.80 11.04 -26.49
N ALA A 172 -1.92 12.04 -26.52
CA ALA A 172 -2.31 13.45 -26.45
C ALA A 172 -3.25 13.84 -27.63
N ALA A 173 -2.94 13.33 -28.84
CA ALA A 173 -3.81 13.56 -30.01
C ALA A 173 -5.18 12.91 -29.83
N ALA A 174 -5.27 11.74 -29.24
CA ALA A 174 -6.56 11.07 -28.97
C ALA A 174 -7.36 11.86 -27.91
N CYS A 175 -6.75 12.31 -26.82
CA CYS A 175 -7.43 13.16 -25.83
C CYS A 175 -8.05 14.41 -26.51
N LYS A 176 -7.25 15.09 -27.31
CA LYS A 176 -7.72 16.27 -28.06
C LYS A 176 -8.85 15.96 -29.01
N ALA A 177 -8.79 14.84 -29.75
CA ALA A 177 -9.84 14.45 -30.69
C ALA A 177 -11.16 14.14 -30.00
N PHE A 178 -11.12 13.51 -28.82
CA PHE A 178 -12.30 13.30 -27.99
C PHE A 178 -12.87 14.62 -27.46
N ASP A 179 -12.03 15.53 -26.97
CA ASP A 179 -12.48 16.83 -26.49
C ASP A 179 -13.14 17.66 -27.60
N GLU A 180 -12.60 17.62 -28.84
CA GLU A 180 -13.20 18.25 -30.02
C GLU A 180 -14.55 17.62 -30.40
N ALA A 181 -14.77 16.36 -30.09
CA ALA A 181 -16.04 15.64 -30.23
C ALA A 181 -17.02 15.89 -29.06
N GLY A 182 -16.63 16.66 -28.07
CA GLY A 182 -17.44 16.95 -26.88
C GLY A 182 -17.43 15.84 -25.83
N ILE A 183 -16.49 14.91 -25.94
CA ILE A 183 -16.30 13.81 -25.03
C ILE A 183 -15.02 14.05 -24.24
N ARG A 184 -15.05 13.80 -22.93
CA ARG A 184 -13.85 13.93 -22.12
C ARG A 184 -12.80 12.90 -22.52
N GLY A 185 -11.63 13.36 -22.97
CA GLY A 185 -10.56 12.50 -23.48
C GLY A 185 -9.80 11.73 -22.40
N PHE A 186 -9.76 12.25 -21.17
CA PHE A 186 -9.07 11.61 -20.04
C PHE A 186 -9.76 11.93 -18.72
N THR A 187 -9.76 10.97 -17.81
CA THR A 187 -10.23 11.16 -16.44
C THR A 187 -9.47 10.23 -15.47
N ALA A 188 -9.34 10.62 -14.22
CA ALA A 188 -8.79 9.81 -13.14
C ALA A 188 -9.37 10.23 -11.78
N ASP A 189 -9.27 9.37 -10.78
CA ASP A 189 -9.76 9.58 -9.42
C ASP A 189 -8.77 10.40 -8.57
N TYR A 190 -8.47 11.62 -9.04
CA TYR A 190 -7.45 12.49 -8.44
C TYR A 190 -7.84 13.12 -7.10
N LEU A 191 -9.01 12.82 -6.57
CA LEU A 191 -9.33 13.09 -5.16
C LEU A 191 -8.30 12.42 -4.22
N TYR A 192 -7.71 11.32 -4.67
CA TYR A 192 -6.73 10.58 -3.89
C TYR A 192 -5.31 10.98 -4.33
N ASP A 193 -4.50 11.38 -3.37
CA ASP A 193 -3.10 11.78 -3.60
C ASP A 193 -2.25 10.65 -4.19
N TYR A 194 -2.53 9.39 -3.81
CA TYR A 194 -1.83 8.23 -4.37
C TYR A 194 -2.02 8.10 -5.89
N THR A 195 -3.21 8.42 -6.46
CA THR A 195 -3.42 8.39 -7.92
C THR A 195 -2.61 9.47 -8.63
N CYS A 196 -2.51 10.67 -8.04
CA CYS A 196 -1.60 11.71 -8.53
C CYS A 196 -0.15 11.23 -8.50
N MET A 197 0.27 10.59 -7.42
CA MET A 197 1.62 10.05 -7.27
C MET A 197 1.91 8.91 -8.26
N GLU A 198 0.95 8.04 -8.54
CA GLU A 198 1.09 6.97 -9.54
C GLU A 198 1.25 7.52 -10.96
N THR A 199 0.49 8.56 -11.30
CA THR A 199 0.65 9.28 -12.58
C THR A 199 2.05 9.89 -12.70
N LEU A 200 2.50 10.59 -11.66
CA LEU A 200 3.85 11.17 -11.60
C LEU A 200 4.92 10.08 -11.69
N GLN A 201 4.74 8.96 -11.03
CA GLN A 201 5.64 7.81 -11.09
C GLN A 201 5.74 7.26 -12.52
N GLY A 202 4.61 7.11 -13.22
CA GLY A 202 4.57 6.69 -14.62
C GLY A 202 5.35 7.64 -15.52
N LEU A 203 5.10 8.95 -15.40
CA LEU A 203 5.77 9.98 -16.18
C LEU A 203 7.28 10.10 -15.86
N SER A 204 7.68 9.81 -14.62
CA SER A 204 9.08 9.85 -14.19
C SER A 204 9.88 8.62 -14.60
N ALA A 205 9.24 7.52 -14.96
CA ALA A 205 9.89 6.21 -15.13
C ALA A 205 11.04 6.23 -16.15
N ALA A 206 10.91 6.97 -17.24
CA ALA A 206 11.95 7.09 -18.25
C ALA A 206 13.20 7.83 -17.73
N GLU A 207 12.99 8.94 -17.01
CA GLU A 207 14.07 9.77 -16.46
C GLU A 207 14.80 9.07 -15.31
N LEU A 208 14.05 8.42 -14.42
CA LEU A 208 14.63 7.71 -13.28
C LEU A 208 15.40 6.44 -13.67
N LYS A 209 15.21 5.93 -14.89
CA LYS A 209 16.02 4.83 -15.46
C LYS A 209 17.33 5.28 -16.06
N THR A 210 17.54 6.57 -16.33
CA THR A 210 18.81 7.12 -16.81
C THR A 210 19.92 6.97 -15.77
N THR A 211 21.19 7.18 -16.18
CA THR A 211 22.30 7.17 -15.24
C THR A 211 22.17 8.25 -14.17
N ALA A 212 21.70 9.45 -14.55
CA ALA A 212 21.44 10.54 -13.61
C ALA A 212 20.32 10.18 -12.62
N GLY A 213 19.21 9.65 -13.13
CA GLY A 213 18.08 9.22 -12.29
C GLY A 213 18.42 8.10 -11.33
N ARG A 214 19.23 7.11 -11.76
CA ARG A 214 19.73 6.07 -10.86
C ARG A 214 20.64 6.63 -9.76
N LYS A 215 21.54 7.54 -10.10
CA LYS A 215 22.38 8.20 -9.10
C LYS A 215 21.55 8.97 -8.08
N TRP A 216 20.54 9.72 -8.57
CA TRP A 216 19.63 10.45 -7.69
C TRP A 216 18.90 9.51 -6.73
N ARG A 217 18.31 8.42 -7.25
CA ARG A 217 17.58 7.44 -6.39
C ARG A 217 18.49 6.84 -5.32
N THR A 218 19.71 6.43 -5.68
CA THR A 218 20.68 5.89 -4.73
C THR A 218 21.02 6.92 -3.63
N ALA A 219 21.29 8.17 -3.99
CA ALA A 219 21.60 9.21 -3.02
C ALA A 219 20.40 9.60 -2.15
N TYR A 220 19.18 9.57 -2.71
CA TYR A 220 17.95 9.85 -1.98
C TYR A 220 17.60 8.75 -0.97
N SER A 221 17.82 7.49 -1.34
CA SER A 221 17.50 6.32 -0.50
C SER A 221 18.60 5.98 0.51
N ASP A 222 19.76 6.62 0.46
CA ASP A 222 20.85 6.36 1.39
C ASP A 222 20.69 7.21 2.68
N PRO A 223 20.33 6.59 3.82
CA PRO A 223 20.16 7.31 5.07
C PRO A 223 21.48 7.88 5.62
N ALA A 224 22.64 7.33 5.18
CA ALA A 224 23.96 7.80 5.53
C ALA A 224 24.45 8.94 4.63
N SER A 225 23.73 9.25 3.55
CA SER A 225 24.12 10.30 2.63
C SER A 225 24.06 11.67 3.31
N THR A 226 25.21 12.33 3.39
CA THR A 226 25.32 13.72 3.85
C THR A 226 24.97 14.72 2.76
N ALA A 227 24.91 14.29 1.50
CA ALA A 227 24.48 15.08 0.37
C ALA A 227 22.96 15.02 0.26
N ARG A 228 22.29 16.08 0.69
CA ARG A 228 20.87 16.25 0.37
C ARG A 228 20.71 16.40 -1.13
N VAL A 229 20.10 15.40 -1.76
CA VAL A 229 19.65 15.51 -3.15
C VAL A 229 18.29 16.19 -3.18
N GLY A 230 18.23 17.34 -3.86
CA GLY A 230 16.99 18.07 -4.09
C GLY A 230 16.24 17.54 -5.33
N LEU A 231 15.08 18.14 -5.58
CA LEU A 231 14.29 17.88 -6.78
C LEU A 231 14.56 18.92 -7.88
N ASP A 232 15.29 19.98 -7.58
CA ASP A 232 15.47 21.18 -8.39
C ASP A 232 16.69 21.15 -9.31
N ASP A 233 17.71 20.34 -9.00
CA ASP A 233 18.99 20.29 -9.73
C ASP A 233 19.30 18.92 -10.38
N THR A 234 18.28 18.08 -10.57
CA THR A 234 18.42 16.70 -11.05
C THR A 234 17.55 16.44 -12.29
N VAL A 235 17.03 15.23 -12.42
CA VAL A 235 16.09 14.86 -13.49
C VAL A 235 14.65 15.36 -13.24
N TRP A 236 14.33 15.77 -12.03
CA TRP A 236 12.99 16.13 -11.62
C TRP A 236 12.40 17.37 -12.30
N PRO A 237 13.15 18.43 -12.60
CA PRO A 237 12.62 19.54 -13.39
C PRO A 237 12.01 19.09 -14.72
N GLY A 238 12.65 18.12 -15.39
CA GLY A 238 12.12 17.53 -16.62
C GLY A 238 10.88 16.69 -16.39
N VAL A 239 10.78 15.99 -15.26
CA VAL A 239 9.59 15.22 -14.87
C VAL A 239 8.41 16.15 -14.59
N PHE A 240 8.64 17.24 -13.84
CA PHE A 240 7.59 18.22 -13.56
C PHE A 240 7.11 18.94 -14.83
N ALA A 241 8.01 19.28 -15.75
CA ALA A 241 7.61 19.84 -17.04
C ALA A 241 6.75 18.85 -17.87
N ARG A 242 7.03 17.54 -17.79
CA ARG A 242 6.18 16.53 -18.40
C ARG A 242 4.81 16.41 -17.71
N MET A 243 4.76 16.53 -16.40
CA MET A 243 3.49 16.51 -15.67
C MET A 243 2.65 17.73 -16.06
N GLU A 244 3.26 18.90 -16.16
CA GLU A 244 2.57 20.12 -16.65
C GLU A 244 2.04 19.93 -18.07
N GLN A 245 2.86 19.39 -18.97
CA GLN A 245 2.44 19.06 -20.33
C GLN A 245 1.30 18.04 -20.36
N PHE A 246 1.39 17.00 -19.53
CA PHE A 246 0.32 15.99 -19.41
C PHE A 246 -1.00 16.60 -18.96
N ILE A 247 -1.00 17.50 -17.98
CA ILE A 247 -2.19 18.22 -17.54
C ILE A 247 -2.81 19.03 -18.69
N GLN A 248 -1.97 19.71 -19.47
CA GLN A 248 -2.43 20.48 -20.63
C GLN A 248 -3.00 19.59 -21.73
N ASP A 249 -2.28 18.51 -22.09
CA ASP A 249 -2.65 17.61 -23.17
C ASP A 249 -3.90 16.78 -22.88
N THR A 250 -4.20 16.53 -21.59
CA THR A 250 -5.37 15.77 -21.14
C THR A 250 -6.56 16.64 -20.75
N GLY A 251 -6.40 17.96 -20.78
CA GLY A 251 -7.47 18.89 -20.41
C GLY A 251 -7.86 18.85 -18.94
N LEU A 252 -6.99 18.32 -18.06
CA LEU A 252 -7.24 18.28 -16.62
C LEU A 252 -7.38 19.67 -16.01
N THR A 253 -8.31 19.82 -15.10
CA THR A 253 -8.65 21.05 -14.39
C THR A 253 -8.67 20.83 -12.88
N ALA A 254 -8.80 21.91 -12.11
CA ALA A 254 -8.94 21.80 -10.65
C ALA A 254 -10.17 20.96 -10.21
N ALA A 255 -11.23 20.91 -11.05
CA ALA A 255 -12.41 20.10 -10.74
C ALA A 255 -12.12 18.59 -10.76
N ASP A 256 -11.09 18.17 -11.47
CA ASP A 256 -10.68 16.75 -11.54
C ASP A 256 -10.07 16.26 -10.23
N LEU A 257 -9.54 17.17 -9.40
CA LEU A 257 -9.04 16.83 -8.07
C LEU A 257 -10.14 16.46 -7.07
N GLU A 258 -11.41 16.62 -7.43
CA GLU A 258 -12.56 16.23 -6.62
C GLU A 258 -13.20 14.92 -7.08
N LEU A 259 -12.71 14.33 -8.18
CA LEU A 259 -13.22 13.07 -8.69
C LEU A 259 -12.69 11.88 -7.89
N ASN A 260 -13.60 11.11 -7.31
CA ASN A 260 -13.31 9.84 -6.65
C ASN A 260 -13.49 8.67 -7.62
N TYR A 261 -13.15 7.47 -7.16
CA TYR A 261 -13.26 6.23 -7.93
C TYR A 261 -14.68 5.99 -8.48
N ASP A 262 -15.71 6.21 -7.67
CA ASP A 262 -17.10 5.98 -8.08
C ASP A 262 -17.54 6.96 -9.18
N ALA A 263 -17.14 8.22 -9.08
CA ALA A 263 -17.42 9.23 -10.08
C ALA A 263 -16.74 8.89 -11.42
N VAL A 264 -15.47 8.48 -11.40
CA VAL A 264 -14.71 8.10 -12.60
C VAL A 264 -15.30 6.84 -13.24
N THR A 265 -15.63 5.83 -12.42
CA THR A 265 -16.27 4.61 -12.91
C THR A 265 -17.64 4.91 -13.50
N GLY A 266 -18.44 5.79 -12.87
CA GLY A 266 -19.71 6.24 -13.38
C GLY A 266 -19.58 6.92 -14.76
N LEU A 267 -18.62 7.81 -14.94
CA LEU A 267 -18.34 8.45 -16.24
C LEU A 267 -17.95 7.43 -17.32
N SER A 268 -17.16 6.43 -16.95
CA SER A 268 -16.77 5.35 -17.86
C SER A 268 -17.94 4.45 -18.28
N LEU A 269 -18.93 4.22 -17.38
CA LEU A 269 -20.07 3.33 -17.64
C LEU A 269 -21.22 4.04 -18.39
N ILE A 270 -21.39 5.36 -18.26
CA ILE A 270 -22.45 6.10 -18.97
C ILE A 270 -22.30 5.94 -20.49
N HIS A 271 -21.08 5.81 -21.00
CA HIS A 271 -20.81 5.60 -22.42
C HIS A 271 -20.88 4.13 -22.88
N ILE A 272 -21.12 3.17 -21.97
CA ILE A 272 -21.26 1.75 -22.28
C ILE A 272 -22.76 1.34 -22.35
N SER A 273 -23.67 2.17 -21.82
CA SER A 273 -25.09 1.83 -21.64
C SER A 273 -26.05 2.46 -22.68
N GLU A 274 -25.56 3.16 -23.64
CA GLU A 274 -26.31 3.61 -24.85
C GLU A 274 -25.84 2.83 -26.09
#